data_17ee526f9236c213c84b26aa912cb1b3
#
_entry.id   17ee526f9236c213c84b26aa912cb1b3
#
_cell.length_a   1.000
_cell.length_b   1.000
_cell.length_c   1.000
_cell.angle_alpha   90.00
_cell.angle_beta   90.00
_cell.angle_gamma   90.00
#
_symmetry.space_group_name_H-M   'P 1'
#
loop_
_entity.id
_entity.type
_entity.pdbx_description
1 polymer ?
#
loop_
_entity_poly.entity_id
_entity_poly.type
_entity_poly.pdbx_seq_one_letter_code
_entity_poly.pdbx_strand_id
1 'polypeptide(L)'
;MFRSNQKSGFACGRPAIAPALASCALVAAALLPLQKLSAARLQQEPQSAVRVSILLYHRFGPAANDAMTVRSATFRSQLDYLRQHGYPIIPLRTLVSYLLGRGPAPGRGVVITADDGHESVFTEMLPIVREYRVPVTLFIYPSAISNASYAMTWDQLAALHHTSLFDIQSHTYWHPNFNAERRRLSPAAYRAFVTMQLVKPRTVLREKLGIDADLLAWPFGIYDDELIAMARESGYMAGFTLERRLVTPRDQIMALPRLLISDSASGRAFASMLPQESP
;
A
#
# COMPACT_ATOMS: atom_id res chain seq x y z
N MET A 1 24.08 41.30 -46.43
CA MET A 1 24.41 42.75 -46.45
C MET A 1 24.98 43.15 -45.15
N PHE A 2 26.24 43.58 -45.22
CA PHE A 2 26.98 44.56 -44.46
C PHE A 2 27.07 44.37 -42.93
N ARG A 3 28.27 44.01 -42.42
CA ARG A 3 29.49 44.81 -42.06
C ARG A 3 29.25 45.64 -40.80
N SER A 4 30.12 45.82 -39.83
CA SER A 4 31.55 45.65 -39.66
C SER A 4 31.93 46.20 -38.26
N ASN A 5 32.93 45.60 -37.61
CA ASN A 5 34.17 46.23 -37.21
C ASN A 5 34.11 47.46 -36.27
N GLN A 6 34.91 47.63 -35.27
CA GLN A 6 36.38 47.68 -35.08
C GLN A 6 36.69 47.85 -33.60
N LYS A 7 37.63 47.20 -32.99
CA LYS A 7 39.06 47.41 -32.75
C LYS A 7 39.48 48.78 -32.18
N SER A 8 40.21 48.71 -31.10
CA SER A 8 41.51 49.32 -30.74
C SER A 8 41.55 49.63 -29.24
N GLY A 9 42.55 49.44 -28.44
CA GLY A 9 43.94 49.18 -28.63
C GLY A 9 44.77 50.03 -27.62
N PHE A 10 45.79 49.40 -27.03
CA PHE A 10 46.98 50.04 -26.40
C PHE A 10 46.77 50.90 -25.14
N ALA A 11 47.65 50.95 -24.11
CA ALA A 11 49.08 50.64 -23.95
C ALA A 11 49.39 50.52 -22.45
N CYS A 12 50.20 49.66 -22.06
CA CYS A 12 51.56 49.70 -21.58
C CYS A 12 51.92 50.83 -20.57
N GLY A 13 52.42 50.41 -19.40
CA GLY A 13 53.08 51.29 -18.45
C GLY A 13 53.52 50.61 -17.16
N ARG A 14 54.67 49.95 -17.15
CA ARG A 14 55.53 49.78 -15.94
C ARG A 14 56.52 50.90 -15.92
N PRO A 15 57.17 51.34 -14.81
CA PRO A 15 57.82 50.57 -13.76
C PRO A 15 57.75 51.19 -12.35
N ALA A 16 58.18 50.54 -11.30
CA ALA A 16 59.34 50.85 -10.48
C ALA A 16 59.32 50.09 -9.14
N ILE A 17 60.46 49.54 -8.87
CA ILE A 17 60.87 48.79 -7.69
C ILE A 17 61.38 49.80 -6.63
N ALA A 18 61.09 49.58 -5.36
CA ALA A 18 61.98 49.84 -4.26
C ALA A 18 61.56 49.13 -2.96
N PRO A 19 62.49 48.65 -2.16
CA PRO A 19 62.26 47.74 -1.06
C PRO A 19 62.14 48.43 0.29
N ALA A 20 61.56 47.77 1.26
CA ALA A 20 62.07 47.80 2.62
C ALA A 20 61.23 47.18 3.69
N LEU A 21 61.89 46.42 4.47
CA LEU A 21 61.81 46.22 5.92
C LEU A 21 60.85 45.12 6.42
N ALA A 22 61.49 44.06 6.81
CA ALA A 22 61.05 43.03 7.68
C ALA A 22 60.52 43.57 9.02
N SER A 23 59.36 43.15 9.37
CA SER A 23 58.89 43.12 10.77
C SER A 23 58.39 41.75 11.09
N CYS A 24 59.17 41.02 11.89
CA CYS A 24 58.73 39.80 12.54
C CYS A 24 57.56 40.08 13.46
N ALA A 25 56.35 39.68 13.08
CA ALA A 25 55.27 39.57 13.99
C ALA A 25 55.02 38.06 14.28
N LEU A 26 55.34 37.70 15.52
CA LEU A 26 55.02 36.41 16.09
C LEU A 26 53.48 36.17 15.99
N VAL A 27 53.06 35.35 15.07
CA VAL A 27 51.69 34.83 15.06
C VAL A 27 51.65 33.66 16.03
N ALA A 28 51.13 33.94 17.22
CA ALA A 28 50.74 32.90 18.15
C ALA A 28 49.65 32.03 17.46
N ALA A 29 50.04 30.85 17.07
CA ALA A 29 49.07 29.83 16.61
C ALA A 29 48.19 29.45 17.78
N ALA A 30 47.01 30.03 17.84
CA ALA A 30 45.94 29.56 18.71
C ALA A 30 45.50 28.18 18.20
N LEU A 31 45.96 27.15 18.87
CA LEU A 31 45.45 25.79 18.76
C LEU A 31 43.99 25.79 19.25
N LEU A 32 43.06 26.00 18.31
CA LEU A 32 41.67 25.68 18.54
C LEU A 32 41.54 24.14 18.71
N PRO A 33 40.96 23.68 19.81
CA PRO A 33 40.70 22.26 19.95
C PRO A 33 39.76 21.85 18.82
N LEU A 34 40.17 20.87 18.00
CA LEU A 34 39.30 20.11 17.15
C LEU A 34 38.18 19.54 18.03
N GLN A 35 37.09 20.28 18.16
CA GLN A 35 35.83 19.70 18.66
C GLN A 35 35.52 18.57 17.70
N LYS A 36 35.73 17.36 18.23
CA LYS A 36 35.19 16.13 17.64
C LYS A 36 33.72 16.38 17.37
N LEU A 37 33.38 16.60 16.09
CA LEU A 37 32.04 16.43 15.61
C LEU A 37 31.67 14.99 15.98
N SER A 38 31.07 14.87 17.14
CA SER A 38 30.35 13.68 17.53
C SER A 38 29.34 13.50 16.41
N ALA A 39 29.62 12.57 15.49
CA ALA A 39 28.60 12.08 14.59
C ALA A 39 27.44 11.69 15.51
N ALA A 40 26.42 12.52 15.56
CA ALA A 40 25.16 12.17 16.16
C ALA A 40 24.75 10.90 15.41
N ARG A 41 25.07 9.77 16.01
CA ARG A 41 24.53 8.48 15.66
C ARG A 41 23.04 8.74 15.73
N LEU A 42 22.42 8.90 14.55
CA LEU A 42 20.98 8.82 14.42
C LEU A 42 20.63 7.49 15.11
N GLN A 43 20.26 7.59 16.37
CA GLN A 43 19.65 6.50 17.08
C GLN A 43 18.43 6.21 16.22
N GLN A 44 18.54 5.19 15.33
CA GLN A 44 17.38 4.52 14.84
C GLN A 44 16.64 4.11 16.13
N GLU A 45 15.59 4.86 16.43
CA GLU A 45 14.57 4.42 17.36
C GLU A 45 14.38 2.93 17.10
N PRO A 46 14.44 2.03 18.10
CA PRO A 46 14.20 0.63 17.90
C PRO A 46 12.92 0.59 17.09
N GLN A 47 12.97 0.07 15.84
CA GLN A 47 11.81 0.01 14.95
C GLN A 47 10.71 -0.62 15.79
N SER A 48 9.89 0.22 16.40
CA SER A 48 8.77 -0.21 17.23
C SER A 48 8.02 -1.16 16.35
N ALA A 49 7.99 -2.44 16.72
CA ALA A 49 7.64 -3.53 15.83
C ALA A 49 6.31 -3.19 15.18
N VAL A 50 6.34 -2.77 13.92
CA VAL A 50 5.12 -2.46 13.17
C VAL A 50 4.26 -3.70 13.24
N ARG A 51 3.10 -3.54 13.83
CA ARG A 51 2.08 -4.57 13.97
C ARG A 51 0.80 -4.00 13.41
N VAL A 52 0.43 -4.47 12.24
CA VAL A 52 -0.78 -4.02 11.56
C VAL A 52 -1.68 -5.23 11.33
N SER A 53 -2.95 -5.10 11.69
CA SER A 53 -3.99 -6.04 11.31
C SER A 53 -4.57 -5.61 9.97
N ILE A 54 -4.54 -6.48 8.97
CA ILE A 54 -5.33 -6.30 7.75
C ILE A 54 -6.59 -7.14 7.91
N LEU A 55 -7.72 -6.47 8.11
CA LEU A 55 -9.02 -7.10 8.26
C LEU A 55 -9.63 -7.34 6.88
N LEU A 56 -10.08 -8.56 6.63
CA LEU A 56 -10.67 -8.97 5.37
C LEU A 56 -12.16 -9.26 5.55
N TYR A 57 -12.98 -8.50 4.86
CA TYR A 57 -14.42 -8.68 4.73
C TYR A 57 -14.80 -9.16 3.33
N HIS A 58 -16.05 -9.64 3.15
CA HIS A 58 -16.57 -9.99 1.84
C HIS A 58 -17.97 -9.41 1.63
N ARG A 59 -18.92 -9.71 2.52
CA ARG A 59 -20.34 -9.37 2.39
C ARG A 59 -20.87 -8.72 3.65
N PHE A 60 -21.89 -7.92 3.47
CA PHE A 60 -22.58 -7.24 4.56
C PHE A 60 -24.09 -7.44 4.43
N GLY A 61 -24.83 -7.32 5.54
CA GLY A 61 -26.28 -7.41 5.52
C GLY A 61 -26.92 -7.21 6.88
N PRO A 62 -28.24 -7.22 6.97
CA PRO A 62 -28.97 -7.14 8.22
C PRO A 62 -28.84 -8.43 9.06
N ALA A 63 -28.54 -9.56 8.40
CA ALA A 63 -28.34 -10.87 9.02
C ALA A 63 -27.10 -11.56 8.44
N ALA A 64 -26.44 -12.41 9.23
CA ALA A 64 -25.32 -13.24 8.81
C ALA A 64 -25.85 -14.61 8.36
N ASN A 65 -26.11 -14.74 7.07
CA ASN A 65 -26.71 -15.95 6.49
C ASN A 65 -25.66 -16.99 6.08
N ASP A 66 -24.39 -16.61 6.05
CA ASP A 66 -23.24 -17.47 5.73
C ASP A 66 -21.98 -16.99 6.46
N ALA A 67 -20.89 -17.77 6.36
CA ALA A 67 -19.63 -17.48 7.05
C ALA A 67 -18.89 -16.22 6.54
N MET A 68 -19.24 -15.72 5.35
CA MET A 68 -18.63 -14.56 4.71
C MET A 68 -19.44 -13.27 4.90
N THR A 69 -20.67 -13.38 5.43
CA THR A 69 -21.53 -12.22 5.67
C THR A 69 -21.36 -11.70 7.09
N VAL A 70 -21.03 -10.43 7.22
CA VAL A 70 -20.96 -9.69 8.49
C VAL A 70 -22.14 -8.76 8.58
N ARG A 71 -22.88 -8.79 9.70
CA ARG A 71 -23.98 -7.85 9.90
C ARG A 71 -23.47 -6.42 9.92
N SER A 72 -24.23 -5.51 9.29
CA SER A 72 -23.94 -4.08 9.29
C SER A 72 -23.80 -3.52 10.70
N ALA A 73 -24.59 -4.03 11.66
CA ALA A 73 -24.48 -3.69 13.08
C ALA A 73 -23.18 -4.20 13.72
N THR A 74 -22.70 -5.41 13.36
CA THR A 74 -21.41 -5.94 13.82
C THR A 74 -20.26 -5.10 13.27
N PHE A 75 -20.29 -4.72 12.00
CA PHE A 75 -19.28 -3.86 11.41
C PHE A 75 -19.20 -2.49 12.10
N ARG A 76 -20.35 -1.86 12.40
CA ARG A 76 -20.40 -0.62 13.20
C ARG A 76 -19.76 -0.81 14.58
N SER A 77 -20.13 -1.87 15.29
CA SER A 77 -19.55 -2.17 16.61
C SER A 77 -18.03 -2.37 16.56
N GLN A 78 -17.52 -2.98 15.48
CA GLN A 78 -16.07 -3.13 15.28
C GLN A 78 -15.38 -1.77 15.06
N LEU A 79 -15.96 -0.88 14.25
CA LEU A 79 -15.44 0.47 14.05
C LEU A 79 -15.49 1.30 15.33
N ASP A 80 -16.57 1.20 16.10
CA ASP A 80 -16.68 1.84 17.43
C ASP A 80 -15.62 1.34 18.38
N TYR A 81 -15.39 0.03 18.40
CA TYR A 81 -14.32 -0.57 19.21
C TYR A 81 -12.95 0.00 18.82
N LEU A 82 -12.62 0.05 17.52
CA LEU A 82 -11.35 0.60 17.05
C LEU A 82 -11.17 2.06 17.47
N ARG A 83 -12.21 2.88 17.33
CA ARG A 83 -12.22 4.28 17.72
C ARG A 83 -12.04 4.46 19.23
N GLN A 84 -12.79 3.72 20.05
CA GLN A 84 -12.76 3.79 21.52
C GLN A 84 -11.42 3.37 22.10
N HIS A 85 -10.72 2.44 21.46
CA HIS A 85 -9.41 1.94 21.91
C HIS A 85 -8.23 2.58 21.16
N GLY A 86 -8.46 3.65 20.42
CA GLY A 86 -7.40 4.42 19.77
C GLY A 86 -6.61 3.65 18.69
N TYR A 87 -7.26 2.72 18.00
CA TYR A 87 -6.66 2.06 16.84
C TYR A 87 -6.85 2.92 15.59
N PRO A 88 -5.79 3.49 15.01
CA PRO A 88 -5.91 4.21 13.75
C PRO A 88 -6.24 3.26 12.62
N ILE A 89 -7.26 3.60 11.83
CA ILE A 89 -7.56 2.90 10.57
C ILE A 89 -6.79 3.59 9.47
N ILE A 90 -5.83 2.90 8.88
CA ILE A 90 -4.90 3.45 7.88
C ILE A 90 -5.18 2.90 6.48
N PRO A 91 -4.91 3.67 5.42
CA PRO A 91 -4.94 3.15 4.06
C PRO A 91 -3.95 2.00 3.88
N LEU A 92 -4.34 0.96 3.14
CA LEU A 92 -3.45 -0.16 2.82
C LEU A 92 -2.17 0.31 2.12
N ARG A 93 -2.26 1.33 1.26
CA ARG A 93 -1.10 1.92 0.58
C ARG A 93 -0.08 2.53 1.54
N THR A 94 -0.48 3.04 2.68
CA THR A 94 0.43 3.53 3.73
C THR A 94 1.29 2.39 4.27
N LEU A 95 0.67 1.25 4.59
CA LEU A 95 1.38 0.06 5.03
C LEU A 95 2.33 -0.48 3.95
N VAL A 96 1.85 -0.62 2.71
CA VAL A 96 2.66 -1.10 1.58
C VAL A 96 3.84 -0.16 1.30
N SER A 97 3.63 1.15 1.33
CA SER A 97 4.71 2.13 1.15
C SER A 97 5.80 1.99 2.21
N TYR A 98 5.41 1.80 3.47
CA TYR A 98 6.37 1.53 4.55
C TYR A 98 7.17 0.25 4.31
N LEU A 99 6.47 -0.87 3.99
CA LEU A 99 7.13 -2.17 3.75
C LEU A 99 8.09 -2.15 2.56
N LEU A 100 7.86 -1.26 1.60
CA LEU A 100 8.74 -1.01 0.45
C LEU A 100 9.86 0.01 0.76
N GLY A 101 9.98 0.49 2.01
CA GLY A 101 10.98 1.51 2.39
C GLY A 101 10.72 2.91 1.82
N ARG A 102 9.48 3.22 1.44
CA ARG A 102 9.07 4.48 0.78
C ARG A 102 8.30 5.44 1.69
N GLY A 103 8.13 5.11 2.96
CA GLY A 103 7.33 5.90 3.89
C GLY A 103 7.66 5.62 5.35
N PRO A 104 7.17 6.45 6.28
CA PRO A 104 7.37 6.26 7.70
C PRO A 104 6.62 5.03 8.22
N ALA A 105 7.08 4.49 9.35
CA ALA A 105 6.40 3.38 10.02
C ALA A 105 4.99 3.82 10.45
N PRO A 106 3.94 3.04 10.10
CA PRO A 106 2.56 3.40 10.46
C PRO A 106 2.24 3.20 11.94
N GLY A 107 3.20 2.68 12.72
CA GLY A 107 2.97 2.36 14.13
C GLY A 107 1.98 1.20 14.30
N ARG A 108 1.13 1.30 15.32
CA ARG A 108 0.02 0.38 15.57
C ARG A 108 -1.17 0.82 14.70
N GLY A 109 -1.64 -0.02 13.80
CA GLY A 109 -2.73 0.33 12.91
C GLY A 109 -3.60 -0.85 12.47
N VAL A 110 -4.74 -0.51 11.90
CA VAL A 110 -5.67 -1.46 11.30
C VAL A 110 -5.96 -1.03 9.88
N VAL A 111 -5.96 -1.99 8.96
CA VAL A 111 -6.37 -1.80 7.57
C VAL A 111 -7.67 -2.55 7.34
N ILE A 112 -8.60 -1.94 6.62
CA ILE A 112 -9.86 -2.58 6.22
C ILE A 112 -9.77 -2.92 4.74
N THR A 113 -10.01 -4.20 4.41
CA THR A 113 -10.12 -4.68 3.03
C THR A 113 -11.45 -5.42 2.83
N ALA A 114 -11.98 -5.39 1.61
CA ALA A 114 -13.11 -6.21 1.22
C ALA A 114 -12.83 -6.85 -0.14
N ASP A 115 -13.17 -8.13 -0.29
CA ASP A 115 -12.93 -8.89 -1.51
C ASP A 115 -14.24 -9.12 -2.31
N ASP A 116 -14.10 -9.62 -3.53
CA ASP A 116 -15.12 -10.08 -4.48
C ASP A 116 -15.95 -9.00 -5.18
N GLY A 117 -16.13 -7.82 -4.61
CA GLY A 117 -16.97 -6.79 -5.21
C GLY A 117 -18.47 -7.08 -5.10
N HIS A 118 -18.91 -7.72 -3.99
CA HIS A 118 -20.33 -7.98 -3.72
C HIS A 118 -21.14 -6.69 -3.57
N GLU A 119 -22.38 -6.65 -4.06
CA GLU A 119 -23.25 -5.46 -4.06
C GLU A 119 -23.48 -4.86 -2.66
N SER A 120 -23.42 -5.69 -1.61
CA SER A 120 -23.57 -5.22 -0.23
C SER A 120 -22.43 -4.30 0.25
N VAL A 121 -21.31 -4.26 -0.44
CA VAL A 121 -20.29 -3.24 -0.18
C VAL A 121 -20.84 -1.84 -0.54
N PHE A 122 -21.64 -1.75 -1.58
CA PHE A 122 -22.28 -0.49 -1.98
C PHE A 122 -23.52 -0.18 -1.12
N THR A 123 -24.38 -1.16 -0.88
CA THR A 123 -25.67 -0.94 -0.21
C THR A 123 -25.56 -0.84 1.31
N GLU A 124 -24.66 -1.61 1.93
CA GLU A 124 -24.55 -1.74 3.38
C GLU A 124 -23.26 -1.13 3.95
N MET A 125 -22.11 -1.43 3.35
CA MET A 125 -20.82 -0.97 3.88
C MET A 125 -20.58 0.52 3.61
N LEU A 126 -20.87 1.01 2.41
CA LEU A 126 -20.59 2.40 2.01
C LEU A 126 -21.22 3.45 2.93
N PRO A 127 -22.50 3.36 3.36
CA PRO A 127 -23.07 4.33 4.29
C PRO A 127 -22.28 4.43 5.60
N ILE A 128 -21.83 3.28 6.12
CA ILE A 128 -21.06 3.20 7.37
C ILE A 128 -19.65 3.78 7.15
N VAL A 129 -18.98 3.40 6.07
CA VAL A 129 -17.65 3.93 5.71
C VAL A 129 -17.66 5.45 5.57
N ARG A 130 -18.71 6.02 4.97
CA ARG A 130 -18.89 7.48 4.87
C ARG A 130 -19.09 8.15 6.23
N GLU A 131 -19.90 7.56 7.11
CA GLU A 131 -20.15 8.07 8.45
C GLU A 131 -18.88 8.11 9.29
N TYR A 132 -18.11 7.02 9.28
CA TYR A 132 -16.86 6.91 10.06
C TYR A 132 -15.65 7.55 9.35
N ARG A 133 -15.76 7.87 8.06
CA ARG A 133 -14.70 8.40 7.19
C ARG A 133 -13.44 7.55 7.20
N VAL A 134 -13.60 6.24 7.11
CA VAL A 134 -12.49 5.29 7.16
C VAL A 134 -12.08 4.82 5.75
N PRO A 135 -10.77 4.64 5.49
CA PRO A 135 -10.29 4.11 4.21
C PRO A 135 -10.55 2.61 4.11
N VAL A 136 -10.92 2.16 2.92
CA VAL A 136 -11.12 0.75 2.58
C VAL A 136 -10.38 0.43 1.28
N THR A 137 -9.71 -0.72 1.21
CA THR A 137 -9.23 -1.27 -0.06
C THR A 137 -10.17 -2.38 -0.51
N LEU A 138 -10.70 -2.26 -1.73
CA LEU A 138 -11.63 -3.20 -2.32
C LEU A 138 -10.94 -3.98 -3.43
N PHE A 139 -10.79 -5.30 -3.27
CA PHE A 139 -10.24 -6.18 -4.29
C PHE A 139 -11.36 -6.82 -5.09
N ILE A 140 -11.40 -6.55 -6.40
CA ILE A 140 -12.48 -7.05 -7.27
C ILE A 140 -11.93 -7.90 -8.42
N TYR A 141 -12.75 -8.81 -8.91
CA TYR A 141 -12.50 -9.52 -10.15
C TYR A 141 -13.48 -9.05 -11.25
N PRO A 142 -12.97 -8.36 -12.27
CA PRO A 142 -13.80 -7.64 -13.25
C PRO A 142 -14.83 -8.49 -14.01
N SER A 143 -14.61 -9.80 -14.11
CA SER A 143 -15.55 -10.67 -14.85
C SER A 143 -16.93 -10.77 -14.20
N ALA A 144 -17.05 -10.52 -12.88
CA ALA A 144 -18.32 -10.53 -12.18
C ALA A 144 -19.06 -9.19 -12.25
N ILE A 145 -18.32 -8.09 -12.32
CA ILE A 145 -18.87 -6.73 -12.23
C ILE A 145 -19.83 -6.47 -13.40
N SER A 146 -21.08 -6.10 -13.09
CA SER A 146 -22.20 -5.94 -14.01
C SER A 146 -22.61 -7.23 -14.76
N ASN A 147 -22.10 -8.39 -14.37
CA ASN A 147 -22.39 -9.68 -15.01
C ASN A 147 -23.02 -10.69 -14.04
N ALA A 148 -22.54 -10.74 -12.81
CA ALA A 148 -23.08 -11.62 -11.79
C ALA A 148 -24.15 -10.89 -10.95
N SER A 149 -25.25 -11.58 -10.62
CA SER A 149 -26.38 -10.99 -9.89
C SER A 149 -26.05 -10.49 -8.48
N TYR A 150 -24.97 -11.02 -7.88
CA TYR A 150 -24.51 -10.62 -6.55
C TYR A 150 -23.49 -9.48 -6.59
N ALA A 151 -22.91 -9.18 -7.75
CA ALA A 151 -21.82 -8.23 -7.87
C ALA A 151 -22.31 -6.80 -8.11
N MET A 152 -21.52 -5.84 -7.67
CA MET A 152 -21.74 -4.43 -8.00
C MET A 152 -21.74 -4.20 -9.52
N THR A 153 -22.36 -3.11 -9.93
CA THR A 153 -22.22 -2.57 -11.28
C THR A 153 -20.98 -1.70 -11.40
N TRP A 154 -20.54 -1.42 -12.64
CA TRP A 154 -19.45 -0.47 -12.89
C TRP A 154 -19.77 0.94 -12.39
N ASP A 155 -21.03 1.37 -12.48
CA ASP A 155 -21.48 2.68 -11.97
C ASP A 155 -21.39 2.74 -10.44
N GLN A 156 -21.73 1.66 -9.74
CA GLN A 156 -21.57 1.57 -8.30
C GLN A 156 -20.10 1.61 -7.89
N LEU A 157 -19.22 0.89 -8.61
CA LEU A 157 -17.76 0.97 -8.37
C LEU A 157 -17.21 2.37 -8.63
N ALA A 158 -17.64 3.03 -9.70
CA ALA A 158 -17.26 4.41 -9.97
C ALA A 158 -17.71 5.36 -8.84
N ALA A 159 -18.94 5.17 -8.33
CA ALA A 159 -19.44 5.94 -7.21
C ALA A 159 -18.65 5.70 -5.90
N LEU A 160 -18.18 4.46 -5.64
CA LEU A 160 -17.27 4.17 -4.52
C LEU A 160 -15.93 4.88 -4.70
N HIS A 161 -15.34 4.79 -5.88
CA HIS A 161 -14.05 5.41 -6.20
C HIS A 161 -14.09 6.94 -6.02
N HIS A 162 -15.15 7.60 -6.48
CA HIS A 162 -15.32 9.04 -6.34
C HIS A 162 -15.47 9.54 -4.89
N THR A 163 -15.75 8.64 -3.93
CA THR A 163 -15.74 9.01 -2.49
C THR A 163 -14.37 9.30 -1.95
N SER A 164 -13.30 8.86 -2.63
CA SER A 164 -11.91 8.85 -2.16
C SER A 164 -11.69 8.03 -0.87
N LEU A 165 -12.70 7.26 -0.42
CA LEU A 165 -12.61 6.36 0.72
C LEU A 165 -12.28 4.92 0.29
N PHE A 166 -12.51 4.60 -0.99
CA PHE A 166 -12.26 3.25 -1.53
C PHE A 166 -11.11 3.27 -2.54
N ASP A 167 -10.06 2.49 -2.25
CA ASP A 167 -8.98 2.15 -3.19
C ASP A 167 -9.33 0.81 -3.85
N ILE A 168 -9.65 0.84 -5.15
CA ILE A 168 -10.10 -0.35 -5.88
C ILE A 168 -8.92 -1.05 -6.51
N GLN A 169 -8.76 -2.35 -6.22
CA GLN A 169 -7.60 -3.15 -6.55
C GLN A 169 -8.00 -4.51 -7.16
N SER A 170 -7.01 -5.29 -7.58
CA SER A 170 -7.22 -6.54 -8.32
C SER A 170 -7.41 -7.76 -7.41
N HIS A 171 -8.43 -8.57 -7.73
CA HIS A 171 -8.59 -9.94 -7.22
C HIS A 171 -8.50 -10.97 -8.37
N THR A 172 -7.56 -10.76 -9.32
CA THR A 172 -7.46 -11.43 -10.61
C THR A 172 -8.63 -11.10 -11.55
N TYR A 173 -8.72 -11.75 -12.72
CA TYR A 173 -9.78 -11.45 -13.67
C TYR A 173 -11.11 -12.16 -13.36
N TRP A 174 -11.08 -13.44 -12.94
CA TRP A 174 -12.28 -14.23 -12.68
C TRP A 174 -12.25 -15.05 -11.38
N HIS A 175 -11.29 -14.80 -10.49
CA HIS A 175 -11.15 -15.47 -9.19
C HIS A 175 -10.88 -16.99 -9.31
N PRO A 176 -9.81 -17.45 -10.04
CA PRO A 176 -9.55 -18.85 -10.24
C PRO A 176 -8.94 -19.55 -9.02
N ASN A 177 -9.22 -20.84 -8.89
CA ASN A 177 -8.39 -21.71 -8.06
C ASN A 177 -7.13 -22.12 -8.87
N PHE A 178 -6.03 -21.42 -8.67
CA PHE A 178 -4.78 -21.65 -9.41
C PHE A 178 -4.25 -23.09 -9.29
N ASN A 179 -4.45 -23.76 -8.15
CA ASN A 179 -4.04 -25.16 -7.98
C ASN A 179 -4.89 -26.12 -8.84
N ALA A 180 -6.18 -25.84 -8.97
CA ALA A 180 -7.06 -26.63 -9.84
C ALA A 180 -6.69 -26.44 -11.32
N GLU A 181 -6.45 -25.19 -11.72
CA GLU A 181 -6.08 -24.87 -13.09
C GLU A 181 -4.70 -25.44 -13.48
N ARG A 182 -3.73 -25.42 -12.56
CA ARG A 182 -2.41 -26.04 -12.79
C ARG A 182 -2.50 -27.52 -13.06
N ARG A 183 -3.41 -28.26 -12.38
CA ARG A 183 -3.62 -29.69 -12.63
C ARG A 183 -4.31 -29.98 -13.96
N ARG A 184 -5.07 -29.05 -14.48
CA ARG A 184 -5.89 -29.21 -15.69
C ARG A 184 -5.17 -28.80 -16.97
N LEU A 185 -4.26 -27.84 -16.90
CA LEU A 185 -3.61 -27.22 -18.05
C LEU A 185 -2.18 -27.75 -18.23
N SER A 186 -1.71 -27.78 -19.48
CA SER A 186 -0.27 -27.95 -19.74
C SER A 186 0.54 -26.77 -19.15
N PRO A 187 1.83 -26.92 -18.86
CA PRO A 187 2.64 -25.83 -18.30
C PRO A 187 2.57 -24.53 -19.13
N ALA A 188 2.64 -24.62 -20.46
CA ALA A 188 2.55 -23.45 -21.33
C ALA A 188 1.15 -22.79 -21.28
N ALA A 189 0.09 -23.60 -21.31
CA ALA A 189 -1.27 -23.10 -21.21
C ALA A 189 -1.57 -22.49 -19.82
N TYR A 190 -1.01 -23.07 -18.76
CA TYR A 190 -1.12 -22.53 -17.40
C TYR A 190 -0.47 -21.14 -17.29
N ARG A 191 0.75 -20.98 -17.80
CA ARG A 191 1.43 -19.67 -17.79
C ARG A 191 0.65 -18.62 -18.58
N ALA A 192 0.15 -18.95 -19.77
CA ALA A 192 -0.70 -18.04 -20.55
C ALA A 192 -1.99 -17.67 -19.81
N PHE A 193 -2.61 -18.66 -19.16
CA PHE A 193 -3.78 -18.47 -18.31
C PHE A 193 -3.49 -17.53 -17.14
N VAL A 194 -2.42 -17.77 -16.37
CA VAL A 194 -2.03 -16.90 -15.24
C VAL A 194 -1.73 -15.50 -15.72
N THR A 195 -0.99 -15.32 -16.81
CA THR A 195 -0.72 -14.00 -17.39
C THR A 195 -2.03 -13.25 -17.69
N MET A 196 -2.99 -13.90 -18.30
CA MET A 196 -4.31 -13.30 -18.56
C MET A 196 -5.02 -12.91 -17.27
N GLN A 197 -5.00 -13.77 -16.24
CA GLN A 197 -5.62 -13.50 -14.94
C GLN A 197 -5.00 -12.29 -14.22
N LEU A 198 -3.72 -12.02 -14.43
CA LEU A 198 -2.99 -10.93 -13.79
C LEU A 198 -3.03 -9.61 -14.59
N VAL A 199 -2.94 -9.68 -15.91
CA VAL A 199 -2.86 -8.48 -16.77
C VAL A 199 -4.25 -7.90 -17.07
N LYS A 200 -5.21 -8.76 -17.44
CA LYS A 200 -6.53 -8.31 -17.89
C LYS A 200 -7.31 -7.48 -16.84
N PRO A 201 -7.31 -7.80 -15.52
CA PRO A 201 -7.98 -6.97 -14.54
C PRO A 201 -7.43 -5.54 -14.49
N ARG A 202 -6.13 -5.37 -14.60
CA ARG A 202 -5.49 -4.04 -14.63
C ARG A 202 -5.92 -3.22 -15.84
N THR A 203 -5.96 -3.87 -17.01
CA THR A 203 -6.45 -3.24 -18.25
C THR A 203 -7.90 -2.80 -18.08
N VAL A 204 -8.78 -3.69 -17.63
CA VAL A 204 -10.21 -3.38 -17.47
C VAL A 204 -10.44 -2.29 -16.42
N LEU A 205 -9.74 -2.32 -15.28
CA LEU A 205 -9.87 -1.29 -14.25
C LEU A 205 -9.41 0.09 -14.77
N ARG A 206 -8.35 0.13 -15.55
CA ARG A 206 -7.88 1.36 -16.20
C ARG A 206 -8.89 1.89 -17.22
N GLU A 207 -9.43 1.03 -18.07
CA GLU A 207 -10.42 1.41 -19.08
C GLU A 207 -11.75 1.87 -18.49
N LYS A 208 -12.22 1.20 -17.42
CA LYS A 208 -13.54 1.46 -16.82
C LYS A 208 -13.53 2.60 -15.79
N LEU A 209 -12.45 2.72 -15.02
CA LEU A 209 -12.39 3.61 -13.85
C LEU A 209 -11.18 4.54 -13.84
N GLY A 210 -10.26 4.44 -14.80
CA GLY A 210 -9.01 5.22 -14.82
C GLY A 210 -8.01 4.80 -13.72
N ILE A 211 -8.15 3.60 -13.15
CA ILE A 211 -7.37 3.15 -12.00
C ILE A 211 -6.20 2.28 -12.45
N ASP A 212 -5.00 2.57 -11.92
CA ASP A 212 -3.85 1.67 -11.99
C ASP A 212 -3.86 0.73 -10.78
N ALA A 213 -4.42 -0.47 -10.96
CA ALA A 213 -4.43 -1.51 -9.94
C ALA A 213 -3.05 -2.18 -9.85
N ASP A 214 -2.36 -2.00 -8.75
CA ASP A 214 -0.99 -2.51 -8.50
C ASP A 214 -0.88 -3.35 -7.20
N LEU A 215 -2.01 -3.60 -6.56
CA LEU A 215 -2.15 -4.50 -5.41
C LEU A 215 -3.01 -5.70 -5.81
N LEU A 216 -2.65 -6.91 -5.32
CA LEU A 216 -3.30 -8.16 -5.68
C LEU A 216 -3.73 -8.94 -4.44
N ALA A 217 -5.03 -9.20 -4.28
CA ALA A 217 -5.46 -10.25 -3.37
C ALA A 217 -5.44 -11.61 -4.11
N TRP A 218 -4.77 -12.60 -3.52
CA TRP A 218 -4.70 -13.94 -4.10
C TRP A 218 -6.03 -14.69 -3.89
N PRO A 219 -6.71 -15.15 -4.95
CA PRO A 219 -7.92 -15.96 -4.81
C PRO A 219 -7.68 -17.19 -3.91
N PHE A 220 -8.56 -17.40 -2.93
CA PHE A 220 -8.41 -18.46 -1.92
C PHE A 220 -7.11 -18.41 -1.12
N GLY A 221 -6.35 -17.31 -1.17
CA GLY A 221 -5.01 -17.20 -0.59
C GLY A 221 -3.96 -18.07 -1.28
N ILE A 222 -4.22 -18.58 -2.48
CA ILE A 222 -3.34 -19.49 -3.21
C ILE A 222 -2.26 -18.71 -3.95
N TYR A 223 -1.00 -18.96 -3.59
CA TYR A 223 0.18 -18.44 -4.26
C TYR A 223 1.34 -19.44 -4.18
N ASP A 224 2.32 -19.26 -5.04
CA ASP A 224 3.62 -19.94 -5.02
C ASP A 224 4.67 -19.02 -5.67
N ASP A 225 5.91 -19.44 -5.71
CA ASP A 225 7.01 -18.61 -6.24
C ASP A 225 6.83 -18.28 -7.72
N GLU A 226 6.25 -19.18 -8.54
CA GLU A 226 5.95 -18.91 -9.94
C GLU A 226 4.85 -17.83 -10.07
N LEU A 227 3.76 -17.97 -9.33
CA LEU A 227 2.67 -16.99 -9.32
C LEU A 227 3.16 -15.61 -8.84
N ILE A 228 4.01 -15.58 -7.81
CA ILE A 228 4.63 -14.33 -7.32
C ILE A 228 5.51 -13.69 -8.39
N ALA A 229 6.36 -14.47 -9.06
CA ALA A 229 7.21 -13.95 -10.14
C ALA A 229 6.36 -13.34 -11.27
N MET A 230 5.33 -14.07 -11.72
CA MET A 230 4.42 -13.60 -12.78
C MET A 230 3.61 -12.37 -12.37
N ALA A 231 3.20 -12.26 -11.09
CA ALA A 231 2.52 -11.08 -10.59
C ALA A 231 3.43 -9.84 -10.60
N ARG A 232 4.68 -9.99 -10.18
CA ARG A 232 5.69 -8.91 -10.27
C ARG A 232 5.95 -8.49 -11.71
N GLU A 233 6.13 -9.44 -12.62
CA GLU A 233 6.27 -9.19 -14.07
C GLU A 233 5.04 -8.46 -14.64
N SER A 234 3.85 -8.75 -14.11
CA SER A 234 2.60 -8.07 -14.47
C SER A 234 2.45 -6.69 -13.82
N GLY A 235 3.41 -6.25 -12.96
CA GLY A 235 3.46 -4.92 -12.36
C GLY A 235 2.71 -4.79 -11.04
N TYR A 236 2.44 -5.87 -10.32
CA TYR A 236 1.94 -5.82 -8.96
C TYR A 236 3.08 -5.55 -7.96
N MET A 237 2.85 -4.65 -7.01
CA MET A 237 3.82 -4.26 -5.99
C MET A 237 3.67 -5.04 -4.68
N ALA A 238 2.46 -5.48 -4.35
CA ALA A 238 2.18 -6.27 -3.16
C ALA A 238 1.05 -7.28 -3.41
N GLY A 239 1.12 -8.42 -2.72
CA GLY A 239 0.10 -9.46 -2.74
C GLY A 239 -0.40 -9.80 -1.34
N PHE A 240 -1.67 -10.23 -1.23
CA PHE A 240 -2.35 -10.45 0.05
C PHE A 240 -2.94 -11.86 0.09
N THR A 241 -2.74 -12.53 1.22
CA THR A 241 -3.15 -13.92 1.45
C THR A 241 -4.27 -14.04 2.48
N LEU A 242 -4.57 -15.27 2.91
CA LEU A 242 -5.52 -15.59 3.98
C LEU A 242 -4.82 -16.13 5.24
N GLU A 243 -3.52 -15.89 5.41
CA GLU A 243 -2.80 -16.28 6.60
C GLU A 243 -3.26 -15.47 7.82
N ARG A 244 -3.74 -16.15 8.85
CA ARG A 244 -4.36 -15.51 10.02
C ARG A 244 -3.34 -15.02 11.04
N ARG A 245 -2.65 -13.95 10.74
CA ARG A 245 -1.69 -13.30 11.63
C ARG A 245 -1.54 -11.81 11.31
N LEU A 246 -0.87 -11.09 12.18
CA LEU A 246 -0.50 -9.69 11.95
C LEU A 246 0.62 -9.58 10.92
N VAL A 247 0.63 -8.44 10.21
CA VAL A 247 1.74 -8.07 9.33
C VAL A 247 2.95 -7.66 10.16
N THR A 248 4.12 -8.11 9.73
CA THR A 248 5.42 -7.73 10.28
C THR A 248 6.34 -7.17 9.18
N PRO A 249 7.38 -6.39 9.51
CA PRO A 249 8.34 -5.89 8.51
C PRO A 249 9.14 -6.97 7.80
N ARG A 250 9.10 -8.22 8.27
CA ARG A 250 9.82 -9.36 7.68
C ARG A 250 8.98 -10.14 6.67
N ASP A 251 7.72 -9.78 6.50
CA ASP A 251 6.82 -10.51 5.62
C ASP A 251 7.19 -10.29 4.16
N GLN A 252 7.01 -11.36 3.36
CA GLN A 252 7.16 -11.27 1.92
C GLN A 252 6.08 -10.34 1.36
N ILE A 253 6.49 -9.28 0.69
CA ILE A 253 5.58 -8.22 0.19
C ILE A 253 4.48 -8.77 -0.75
N MET A 254 4.73 -9.86 -1.45
CA MET A 254 3.76 -10.50 -2.34
C MET A 254 2.87 -11.55 -1.63
N ALA A 255 3.00 -11.71 -0.30
CA ALA A 255 2.25 -12.68 0.49
C ALA A 255 1.90 -12.12 1.89
N LEU A 256 1.37 -10.89 1.94
CA LEU A 256 1.00 -10.25 3.20
C LEU A 256 -0.23 -10.91 3.80
N PRO A 257 -0.19 -11.22 5.12
CA PRO A 257 -1.27 -11.92 5.82
C PRO A 257 -2.50 -11.03 6.01
N ARG A 258 -3.69 -11.63 6.02
CA ARG A 258 -4.96 -10.97 6.31
C ARG A 258 -5.81 -11.81 7.26
N LEU A 259 -6.57 -11.14 8.09
CA LEU A 259 -7.47 -11.74 9.07
C LEU A 259 -8.91 -11.74 8.52
N LEU A 260 -9.38 -12.91 8.10
CA LEU A 260 -10.77 -13.07 7.65
C LEU A 260 -11.72 -12.77 8.83
N ILE A 261 -12.65 -11.86 8.59
CA ILE A 261 -13.65 -11.43 9.55
C ILE A 261 -14.97 -12.14 9.24
N SER A 262 -15.49 -12.84 10.24
CA SER A 262 -16.88 -13.35 10.26
C SER A 262 -17.72 -12.54 11.24
N ASP A 263 -19.02 -12.71 11.20
CA ASP A 263 -19.95 -12.01 12.11
C ASP A 263 -19.74 -12.34 13.59
N SER A 264 -19.14 -13.49 13.91
CA SER A 264 -18.78 -13.88 15.28
C SER A 264 -17.54 -13.12 15.82
N ALA A 265 -16.80 -12.38 14.97
CA ALA A 265 -15.68 -11.55 15.41
C ALA A 265 -16.19 -10.28 16.11
N SER A 266 -16.60 -10.41 17.35
CA SER A 266 -17.07 -9.32 18.21
C SER A 266 -16.43 -9.39 19.59
N GLY A 267 -16.45 -8.29 20.36
CA GLY A 267 -15.90 -8.22 21.71
C GLY A 267 -14.46 -8.76 21.80
N ARG A 268 -14.22 -9.73 22.67
CA ARG A 268 -12.87 -10.32 22.88
C ARG A 268 -12.32 -11.01 21.63
N ALA A 269 -13.17 -11.66 20.85
CA ALA A 269 -12.73 -12.33 19.62
C ALA A 269 -12.20 -11.32 18.60
N PHE A 270 -12.85 -10.17 18.44
CA PHE A 270 -12.35 -9.09 17.62
C PHE A 270 -11.08 -8.46 18.20
N ALA A 271 -11.05 -8.18 19.51
CA ALA A 271 -9.89 -7.63 20.19
C ALA A 271 -8.62 -8.47 20.02
N SER A 272 -8.75 -9.82 20.01
CA SER A 272 -7.60 -10.72 19.82
C SER A 272 -7.00 -10.68 18.42
N MET A 273 -7.70 -10.11 17.43
CA MET A 273 -7.22 -9.93 16.06
C MET A 273 -6.44 -8.62 15.86
N LEU A 274 -6.41 -7.77 16.88
CA LEU A 274 -5.80 -6.45 16.82
C LEU A 274 -4.38 -6.45 17.40
N PRO A 275 -3.52 -5.49 16.98
CA PRO A 275 -2.20 -5.35 17.56
C PRO A 275 -2.31 -5.03 19.05
N GLN A 276 -1.77 -5.89 19.89
CA GLN A 276 -1.73 -5.64 21.33
C GLN A 276 -0.64 -4.60 21.67
N GLU A 277 -0.85 -3.84 22.73
CA GLU A 277 0.21 -2.99 23.28
C GLU A 277 1.40 -3.86 23.68
N SER A 278 2.61 -3.41 23.37
CA SER A 278 3.78 -4.05 23.97
C SER A 278 3.77 -3.78 25.45
N PRO A 279 3.99 -4.79 26.28
CA PRO A 279 4.05 -4.62 27.73
C PRO A 279 5.16 -3.64 28.16
#